data_dfe9858cf3497a4006edc87014b87acf
#
_entry.id   dfe9858cf3497a4006edc87014b87acf
#
_cell.length_a   1.000
_cell.length_b   1.000
_cell.length_c   1.000
_cell.angle_alpha   90.00
_cell.angle_beta   90.00
_cell.angle_gamma   90.00
#
_symmetry.space_group_name_H-M   'P 1'
#
loop_
_entity.id
_entity.type
_entity.pdbx_description
1 polymer ?
#
loop_
_entity_poly.entity_id
_entity_poly.type
_entity_poly.pdbx_seq_one_letter_code
_entity_poly.pdbx_strand_id
1 'polypeptide(L)'
;IYRDIDALSGSGIPVYVTTGRNGGIQLLDSFILRKALLSGDEKTTLLTALESLSKMTGGGHHDLLMKLSALFNARAESLMEIDFSRWGNEASDTVKYERIRKAAFERKALSIVYVSSWGERKTRKIYPLKLSYKAKDWYLKARCAETEAFRLFKINRILACEVLNEEFAPLEYPEETASVPESCEE
;
A
#
# COMPACT_ATOMS: atom_id res chain seq x y z
N ILE A 1 -4.08 23.12 32.08
CA ILE A 1 -4.90 23.70 30.97
C ILE A 1 -4.13 24.85 30.30
N TYR A 2 -3.76 25.97 30.97
CA TYR A 2 -3.06 27.08 30.31
C TYR A 2 -1.65 26.68 29.80
N ARG A 3 -0.89 25.89 30.57
CA ARG A 3 0.41 25.36 30.15
C ARG A 3 0.29 24.45 28.90
N ASP A 4 -0.81 23.73 28.79
CA ASP A 4 -1.04 22.84 27.64
C ASP A 4 -1.40 23.65 26.38
N ILE A 5 -2.14 24.75 26.57
CA ILE A 5 -2.45 25.73 25.51
C ILE A 5 -1.18 26.40 25.02
N ASP A 6 -0.30 26.83 25.95
CA ASP A 6 0.98 27.42 25.60
C ASP A 6 1.91 26.42 24.86
N ALA A 7 1.90 25.16 25.29
CA ALA A 7 2.64 24.08 24.61
C ALA A 7 2.10 23.82 23.20
N LEU A 8 0.78 23.79 23.01
CA LEU A 8 0.13 23.68 21.72
C LEU A 8 0.46 24.87 20.80
N SER A 9 0.37 26.10 21.33
CA SER A 9 0.73 27.31 20.60
C SER A 9 2.23 27.32 20.23
N GLY A 10 3.10 26.89 21.15
CA GLY A 10 4.54 26.74 20.93
C GLY A 10 4.87 25.67 19.86
N SER A 11 4.01 24.68 19.69
CA SER A 11 4.08 23.67 18.65
C SER A 11 3.48 24.12 17.31
N GLY A 12 3.07 25.40 17.20
CA GLY A 12 2.53 25.98 15.97
C GLY A 12 1.05 25.71 15.72
N ILE A 13 0.33 25.19 16.72
CA ILE A 13 -1.12 24.99 16.66
C ILE A 13 -1.80 26.29 17.15
N PRO A 14 -2.48 27.07 16.28
CA PRO A 14 -3.07 28.34 16.65
C PRO A 14 -4.37 28.11 17.44
N VAL A 15 -4.22 27.98 18.76
CA VAL A 15 -5.32 27.99 19.72
C VAL A 15 -5.50 29.38 20.31
N TYR A 16 -6.73 29.82 20.43
CA TYR A 16 -7.06 31.06 21.14
C TYR A 16 -8.12 30.81 22.20
N VAL A 17 -8.06 31.63 23.24
CA VAL A 17 -8.97 31.57 24.36
C VAL A 17 -9.93 32.75 24.30
N THR A 18 -11.23 32.47 24.30
CA THR A 18 -12.28 33.48 24.41
C THR A 18 -12.80 33.48 25.84
N THR A 19 -12.79 34.64 26.49
CA THR A 19 -13.33 34.82 27.83
C THR A 19 -14.81 35.24 27.78
N GLY A 20 -15.66 34.76 28.69
CA GLY A 20 -17.06 35.15 28.80
C GLY A 20 -18.00 33.95 28.93
N ARG A 21 -19.31 34.24 28.96
CA ARG A 21 -20.35 33.24 29.21
C ARG A 21 -20.40 32.11 28.17
N ASN A 22 -19.95 32.40 26.96
CA ASN A 22 -19.78 31.43 25.85
C ASN A 22 -18.30 31.30 25.46
N GLY A 23 -17.39 31.59 26.37
CA GLY A 23 -15.95 31.48 26.13
C GLY A 23 -15.47 30.03 26.16
N GLY A 24 -14.26 29.81 25.65
CA GLY A 24 -13.63 28.50 25.62
C GLY A 24 -12.32 28.55 24.84
N ILE A 25 -11.73 27.39 24.68
CA ILE A 25 -10.55 27.18 23.87
C ILE A 25 -11.02 26.82 22.44
N GLN A 26 -10.59 27.56 21.45
CA GLN A 26 -10.96 27.36 20.05
C GLN A 26 -9.72 27.32 19.18
N LEU A 27 -9.80 26.54 18.10
CA LEU A 27 -8.83 26.59 17.00
C LEU A 27 -9.26 27.68 16.02
N LEU A 28 -8.29 28.39 15.42
CA LEU A 28 -8.59 29.31 14.34
C LEU A 28 -9.27 28.59 13.20
N ASP A 29 -10.41 29.09 12.71
CA ASP A 29 -11.18 28.47 11.61
C ASP A 29 -10.35 28.29 10.32
N SER A 30 -9.35 29.13 10.12
CA SER A 30 -8.38 29.02 9.02
C SER A 30 -7.26 28.02 9.29
N PHE A 31 -7.21 27.43 10.49
CA PHE A 31 -6.24 26.40 10.82
C PHE A 31 -6.61 25.10 10.12
N ILE A 32 -6.21 25.05 8.90
CA ILE A 32 -6.14 23.81 8.17
C ILE A 32 -4.87 23.11 8.67
N LEU A 33 -4.99 21.83 9.01
CA LEU A 33 -3.91 20.91 9.45
C LEU A 33 -2.61 20.96 8.60
N ARG A 34 -2.58 21.88 7.64
CA ARG A 34 -1.56 22.03 6.58
C ARG A 34 -0.17 22.42 7.08
N LYS A 35 -0.06 23.07 8.24
CA LYS A 35 1.23 23.65 8.67
C LYS A 35 1.80 23.08 9.96
N ALA A 36 0.98 22.49 10.81
CA ALA A 36 1.39 22.20 12.18
C ALA A 36 1.98 20.81 12.42
N LEU A 37 1.78 19.85 11.53
CA LEU A 37 2.16 18.46 11.79
C LEU A 37 3.31 17.92 10.94
N LEU A 38 3.66 18.57 9.83
CA LEU A 38 4.72 18.10 8.95
C LEU A 38 5.60 19.25 8.51
N SER A 39 6.91 19.11 8.69
CA SER A 39 7.93 20.00 8.15
C SER A 39 7.97 19.96 6.62
N GLY A 40 8.68 20.89 6.00
CA GLY A 40 8.90 20.90 4.55
C GLY A 40 9.52 19.59 4.06
N ASP A 41 10.55 19.12 4.73
CA ASP A 41 11.28 17.91 4.39
C ASP A 41 10.42 16.65 4.53
N GLU A 42 9.61 16.57 5.60
CA GLU A 42 8.67 15.44 5.80
C GLU A 42 7.61 15.39 4.71
N LYS A 43 7.09 16.55 4.27
CA LYS A 43 6.14 16.62 3.14
C LYS A 43 6.77 16.15 1.85
N THR A 44 7.98 16.62 1.54
CA THR A 44 8.74 16.22 0.35
C THR A 44 9.04 14.72 0.39
N THR A 45 9.47 14.20 1.54
CA THR A 45 9.73 12.77 1.73
C THR A 45 8.48 11.93 1.49
N LEU A 46 7.33 12.33 2.02
CA LEU A 46 6.05 11.64 1.81
C LEU A 46 5.64 11.64 0.33
N LEU A 47 5.76 12.79 -0.34
CA LEU A 47 5.41 12.89 -1.76
C LEU A 47 6.35 12.04 -2.62
N THR A 48 7.65 12.04 -2.34
CA THR A 48 8.64 11.22 -3.05
C THR A 48 8.39 9.73 -2.84
N ALA A 49 8.07 9.31 -1.61
CA ALA A 49 7.71 7.92 -1.31
C ALA A 49 6.43 7.49 -2.06
N LEU A 50 5.41 8.36 -2.10
CA LEU A 50 4.17 8.09 -2.82
C LEU A 50 4.39 8.04 -4.34
N GLU A 51 5.23 8.92 -4.88
CA GLU A 51 5.61 8.88 -6.30
C GLU A 51 6.32 7.56 -6.66
N SER A 52 7.29 7.16 -5.84
CA SER A 52 7.99 5.89 -6.01
C SER A 52 7.03 4.70 -5.97
N LEU A 53 6.10 4.69 -5.02
CA LEU A 53 5.07 3.66 -4.92
C LEU A 53 4.14 3.68 -6.15
N SER A 54 3.77 4.86 -6.63
CA SER A 54 2.93 5.01 -7.83
C SER A 54 3.61 4.43 -9.06
N LYS A 55 4.90 4.68 -9.25
CA LYS A 55 5.71 4.10 -10.34
C LYS A 55 5.79 2.57 -10.23
N MET A 56 5.97 2.04 -9.02
CA MET A 56 6.00 0.59 -8.76
C MET A 56 4.68 -0.11 -9.08
N THR A 57 3.55 0.58 -8.90
CA THR A 57 2.20 0.02 -9.06
C THR A 57 1.54 0.41 -10.39
N GLY A 58 2.30 0.90 -11.36
CA GLY A 58 1.77 1.27 -12.68
C GLY A 58 0.87 2.51 -12.68
N GLY A 59 1.12 3.47 -11.80
CA GLY A 59 0.42 4.75 -11.79
C GLY A 59 -0.84 4.82 -10.92
N GLY A 60 -1.17 3.76 -10.20
CA GLY A 60 -2.42 3.65 -9.40
C GLY A 60 -2.63 4.71 -8.31
N HIS A 61 -1.63 5.53 -8.01
CA HIS A 61 -1.70 6.55 -6.95
C HIS A 61 -1.50 7.98 -7.46
N HIS A 62 -1.53 8.20 -8.78
CA HIS A 62 -1.29 9.51 -9.37
C HIS A 62 -2.26 10.59 -8.86
N ASP A 63 -3.56 10.29 -8.81
CA ASP A 63 -4.57 11.24 -8.32
C ASP A 63 -4.35 11.62 -6.84
N LEU A 64 -3.93 10.66 -6.02
CA LEU A 64 -3.61 10.90 -4.63
C LEU A 64 -2.36 11.78 -4.50
N LEU A 65 -1.33 11.51 -5.31
CA LEU A 65 -0.12 12.32 -5.37
C LEU A 65 -0.44 13.78 -5.74
N MET A 66 -1.28 14.00 -6.76
CA MET A 66 -1.71 15.34 -7.17
C MET A 66 -2.47 16.07 -6.06
N LYS A 67 -3.40 15.40 -5.39
CA LYS A 67 -4.16 15.96 -4.26
C LYS A 67 -3.26 16.33 -3.08
N LEU A 68 -2.33 15.46 -2.70
CA LEU A 68 -1.40 15.73 -1.60
C LEU A 68 -0.38 16.82 -1.95
N SER A 69 0.11 16.86 -3.20
CA SER A 69 0.98 17.93 -3.67
C SER A 69 0.30 19.29 -3.58
N ALA A 70 -0.97 19.38 -3.98
CA ALA A 70 -1.76 20.60 -3.85
C ALA A 70 -2.02 20.95 -2.37
N LEU A 71 -2.35 19.96 -1.53
CA LEU A 71 -2.61 20.15 -0.11
C LEU A 71 -1.37 20.66 0.63
N PHE A 72 -0.21 20.10 0.36
CA PHE A 72 1.05 20.46 1.00
C PHE A 72 1.70 21.71 0.37
N ASN A 73 1.22 22.14 -0.79
CA ASN A 73 1.86 23.14 -1.63
C ASN A 73 3.35 22.81 -1.85
N ALA A 74 3.62 21.55 -2.15
CA ALA A 74 4.94 20.98 -2.35
C ALA A 74 4.92 20.02 -3.53
N ARG A 75 6.09 19.71 -4.07
CA ARG A 75 6.25 18.74 -5.14
C ARG A 75 7.16 17.61 -4.65
N ALA A 76 6.96 16.41 -5.19
CA ALA A 76 7.94 15.36 -5.04
C ALA A 76 9.23 15.79 -5.74
N GLU A 77 10.35 15.74 -5.03
CA GLU A 77 11.67 15.92 -5.63
C GLU A 77 12.20 14.53 -5.99
N SER A 78 12.01 14.15 -7.24
CA SER A 78 12.53 12.88 -7.75
C SER A 78 14.03 13.01 -8.02
N LEU A 79 14.84 12.85 -6.98
CA LEU A 79 16.30 12.72 -7.09
C LEU A 79 16.72 11.31 -7.54
N MET A 80 15.81 10.35 -7.55
CA MET A 80 16.03 8.99 -7.98
C MET A 80 14.93 8.56 -8.96
N GLU A 81 15.32 8.18 -10.15
CA GLU A 81 14.45 7.46 -11.07
C GLU A 81 14.63 5.97 -10.83
N ILE A 82 13.58 5.32 -10.33
CA ILE A 82 13.56 3.87 -10.16
C ILE A 82 12.66 3.35 -11.28
N ASP A 83 13.27 2.74 -12.26
CA ASP A 83 12.56 2.07 -13.34
C ASP A 83 12.25 0.63 -12.93
N PHE A 84 10.98 0.36 -12.68
CA PHE A 84 10.46 -0.98 -12.41
C PHE A 84 9.82 -1.60 -13.66
N SER A 85 9.94 -0.93 -14.82
CA SER A 85 9.37 -1.42 -16.05
C SER A 85 10.01 -2.77 -16.43
N ARG A 86 9.18 -3.66 -16.91
CA ARG A 86 9.62 -4.91 -17.53
C ARG A 86 9.40 -4.79 -19.02
N TRP A 87 10.35 -5.30 -19.78
CA TRP A 87 10.18 -5.44 -21.20
C TRP A 87 8.99 -6.38 -21.47
N GLY A 88 7.86 -5.81 -21.90
CA GLY A 88 6.65 -6.51 -22.33
C GLY A 88 5.51 -6.57 -21.30
N ASN A 89 4.31 -6.22 -21.71
CA ASN A 89 3.00 -6.45 -21.10
C ASN A 89 2.60 -5.65 -19.82
N GLU A 90 3.02 -4.42 -19.70
CA GLU A 90 2.75 -3.54 -18.53
C GLU A 90 1.27 -3.36 -18.17
N ALA A 91 0.38 -3.18 -19.14
CA ALA A 91 -1.03 -2.93 -18.88
C ALA A 91 -1.75 -4.14 -18.24
N SER A 92 -1.46 -5.34 -18.70
CA SER A 92 -2.05 -6.58 -18.17
C SER A 92 -1.59 -6.88 -16.74
N ASP A 93 -0.33 -6.60 -16.44
CA ASP A 93 0.24 -6.88 -15.12
C ASP A 93 -0.24 -5.88 -14.07
N THR A 94 -0.43 -4.62 -14.44
CA THR A 94 -1.01 -3.59 -13.55
C THR A 94 -2.43 -3.93 -13.13
N VAL A 95 -3.29 -4.31 -14.08
CA VAL A 95 -4.69 -4.72 -13.79
C VAL A 95 -4.73 -5.94 -12.89
N LYS A 96 -3.85 -6.91 -13.13
CA LYS A 96 -3.72 -8.12 -12.30
C LYS A 96 -3.27 -7.78 -10.90
N TYR A 97 -2.25 -6.95 -10.75
CA TYR A 97 -1.74 -6.48 -9.47
C TYR A 97 -2.84 -5.79 -8.64
N GLU A 98 -3.57 -4.84 -9.24
CA GLU A 98 -4.64 -4.12 -8.57
C GLU A 98 -5.79 -5.05 -8.13
N ARG A 99 -6.14 -6.03 -8.97
CA ARG A 99 -7.15 -7.03 -8.63
C ARG A 99 -6.73 -7.88 -7.43
N ILE A 100 -5.49 -8.35 -7.42
CA ILE A 100 -4.93 -9.13 -6.31
C ILE A 100 -4.85 -8.28 -5.04
N ARG A 101 -4.38 -7.05 -5.14
CA ARG A 101 -4.29 -6.10 -4.03
C ARG A 101 -5.66 -5.84 -3.40
N LYS A 102 -6.66 -5.59 -4.23
CA LYS A 102 -8.04 -5.38 -3.78
C LYS A 102 -8.59 -6.60 -3.07
N ALA A 103 -8.42 -7.79 -3.64
CA ALA A 103 -8.87 -9.03 -3.04
C ALA A 103 -8.20 -9.32 -1.69
N ALA A 104 -6.90 -9.04 -1.55
CA ALA A 104 -6.18 -9.17 -0.28
C ALA A 104 -6.72 -8.17 0.77
N PHE A 105 -6.99 -6.93 0.37
CA PHE A 105 -7.54 -5.91 1.26
C PHE A 105 -8.97 -6.24 1.72
N GLU A 106 -9.82 -6.70 0.79
CA GLU A 106 -11.20 -7.08 1.05
C GLU A 106 -11.34 -8.50 1.64
N ARG A 107 -10.22 -9.22 1.82
CA ARG A 107 -10.19 -10.62 2.30
C ARG A 107 -11.06 -11.57 1.47
N LYS A 108 -11.03 -11.41 0.17
CA LYS A 108 -11.74 -12.28 -0.77
C LYS A 108 -10.82 -13.33 -1.34
N ALA A 109 -11.31 -14.55 -1.41
CA ALA A 109 -10.58 -15.65 -2.04
C ALA A 109 -10.36 -15.39 -3.53
N LEU A 110 -9.25 -15.92 -4.06
CA LEU A 110 -8.91 -15.85 -5.48
C LEU A 110 -8.83 -17.25 -6.06
N SER A 111 -9.36 -17.41 -7.27
CA SER A 111 -9.02 -18.52 -8.16
C SER A 111 -7.92 -18.05 -9.09
N ILE A 112 -6.77 -18.71 -9.09
CA ILE A 112 -5.62 -18.37 -9.94
C ILE A 112 -5.25 -19.51 -10.86
N VAL A 113 -4.85 -19.20 -12.08
CA VAL A 113 -4.15 -20.12 -12.96
C VAL A 113 -2.67 -19.82 -12.85
N TYR A 114 -1.93 -20.72 -12.21
CA TYR A 114 -0.50 -20.54 -11.93
C TYR A 114 0.35 -21.49 -12.76
N VAL A 115 1.48 -20.97 -13.25
CA VAL A 115 2.49 -21.76 -13.96
C VAL A 115 3.67 -22.01 -13.06
N SER A 116 4.01 -23.27 -12.83
CA SER A 116 5.19 -23.66 -12.08
C SER A 116 6.49 -23.31 -12.85
N SER A 117 7.67 -23.42 -12.22
CA SER A 117 8.95 -23.28 -12.89
C SER A 117 9.17 -24.34 -13.97
N TRP A 118 8.49 -25.48 -13.84
CA TRP A 118 8.51 -26.59 -14.81
C TRP A 118 7.51 -26.44 -15.96
N GLY A 119 6.76 -25.31 -16.00
CA GLY A 119 5.79 -25.04 -17.05
C GLY A 119 4.40 -25.67 -16.82
N GLU A 120 4.18 -26.39 -15.74
CA GLU A 120 2.86 -26.94 -15.42
C GLU A 120 1.87 -25.85 -15.07
N ARG A 121 0.67 -25.93 -15.65
CA ARG A 121 -0.45 -25.03 -15.34
C ARG A 121 -1.38 -25.71 -14.36
N LYS A 122 -1.60 -25.05 -13.21
CA LYS A 122 -2.56 -25.54 -12.19
C LYS A 122 -3.48 -24.40 -11.80
N THR A 123 -4.78 -24.70 -11.73
CA THR A 123 -5.76 -23.80 -11.12
C THR A 123 -5.75 -24.06 -9.62
N ARG A 124 -5.68 -22.98 -8.84
CA ARG A 124 -5.66 -23.05 -7.37
C ARG A 124 -6.57 -22.00 -6.78
N LYS A 125 -7.30 -22.38 -5.75
CA LYS A 125 -8.00 -21.47 -4.86
C LYS A 125 -7.05 -21.02 -3.76
N ILE A 126 -6.90 -19.72 -3.58
CA ILE A 126 -5.98 -19.16 -2.59
C ILE A 126 -6.64 -18.05 -1.78
N TYR A 127 -6.15 -17.85 -0.58
CA TYR A 127 -6.50 -16.74 0.29
C TYR A 127 -5.35 -15.76 0.29
N PRO A 128 -5.45 -14.63 -0.44
CA PRO A 128 -4.38 -13.65 -0.57
C PRO A 128 -4.17 -12.87 0.73
N LEU A 129 -2.93 -12.79 1.21
CA LEU A 129 -2.63 -12.16 2.50
C LEU A 129 -1.82 -10.87 2.35
N LYS A 130 -0.69 -10.94 1.62
CA LYS A 130 0.24 -9.81 1.53
C LYS A 130 1.00 -9.83 0.21
N LEU A 131 1.15 -8.65 -0.39
CA LEU A 131 2.06 -8.44 -1.50
C LEU A 131 3.47 -8.16 -0.97
N SER A 132 4.48 -8.75 -1.59
CA SER A 132 5.88 -8.57 -1.25
C SER A 132 6.69 -8.31 -2.51
N TYR A 133 7.49 -7.26 -2.50
CA TYR A 133 8.45 -6.96 -3.56
C TYR A 133 9.83 -7.44 -3.15
N LYS A 134 10.42 -8.37 -3.90
CA LYS A 134 11.73 -8.94 -3.61
C LYS A 134 12.45 -9.29 -4.92
N ALA A 135 13.75 -9.01 -4.99
CA ALA A 135 14.60 -9.35 -6.14
C ALA A 135 14.01 -8.91 -7.49
N LYS A 136 13.48 -7.68 -7.56
CA LYS A 136 12.87 -7.06 -8.75
C LYS A 136 11.57 -7.74 -9.22
N ASP A 137 10.94 -8.54 -8.37
CA ASP A 137 9.68 -9.22 -8.65
C ASP A 137 8.64 -9.01 -7.56
N TRP A 138 7.38 -8.99 -7.97
CA TRP A 138 6.25 -9.01 -7.06
C TRP A 138 5.83 -10.44 -6.74
N TYR A 139 5.62 -10.70 -5.49
CA TYR A 139 5.15 -11.97 -4.95
C TYR A 139 3.88 -11.76 -4.15
N LEU A 140 2.99 -12.74 -4.20
CA LEU A 140 1.81 -12.84 -3.37
C LEU A 140 2.03 -13.90 -2.30
N LYS A 141 2.03 -13.50 -1.04
CA LYS A 141 1.94 -14.39 0.10
C LYS A 141 0.48 -14.81 0.27
N ALA A 142 0.18 -16.09 0.17
CA ALA A 142 -1.19 -16.60 0.26
C ALA A 142 -1.21 -17.99 0.91
N ARG A 143 -2.37 -18.37 1.46
CA ARG A 143 -2.67 -19.74 1.89
C ARG A 143 -3.41 -20.44 0.76
N CYS A 144 -2.97 -21.63 0.38
CA CYS A 144 -3.65 -22.47 -0.60
C CYS A 144 -4.84 -23.19 0.06
N ALA A 145 -6.01 -23.15 -0.56
CA ALA A 145 -7.21 -23.76 0.03
C ALA A 145 -7.14 -25.29 0.05
N GLU A 146 -6.53 -25.90 -1.00
CA GLU A 146 -6.48 -27.36 -1.12
C GLU A 146 -5.47 -28.00 -0.17
N THR A 147 -4.31 -27.39 -0.02
CA THR A 147 -3.21 -27.94 0.79
C THR A 147 -3.09 -27.32 2.17
N GLU A 148 -3.88 -26.29 2.43
CA GLU A 148 -3.82 -25.44 3.64
C GLU A 148 -2.44 -24.79 3.91
N ALA A 149 -1.49 -25.01 3.01
CA ALA A 149 -0.13 -24.52 3.12
C ALA A 149 -0.02 -23.04 2.74
N PHE A 150 0.84 -22.32 3.45
CA PHE A 150 1.26 -20.98 3.05
C PHE A 150 2.27 -21.07 1.91
N ARG A 151 2.05 -20.29 0.87
CA ARG A 151 2.87 -20.30 -0.34
C ARG A 151 3.18 -18.89 -0.81
N LEU A 152 4.29 -18.77 -1.54
CA LEU A 152 4.74 -17.55 -2.19
C LEU A 152 4.52 -17.70 -3.71
N PHE A 153 3.62 -16.93 -4.27
CA PHE A 153 3.30 -16.97 -5.71
C PHE A 153 3.95 -15.78 -6.42
N LYS A 154 4.77 -16.02 -7.42
CA LYS A 154 5.32 -14.97 -8.25
C LYS A 154 4.24 -14.42 -9.18
N ILE A 155 3.92 -13.12 -9.10
CA ILE A 155 2.74 -12.55 -9.77
C ILE A 155 2.80 -12.71 -11.28
N ASN A 156 3.98 -12.61 -11.87
CA ASN A 156 4.17 -12.80 -13.30
C ASN A 156 3.90 -14.24 -13.80
N ARG A 157 3.90 -15.24 -12.92
CA ARG A 157 3.50 -16.63 -13.22
C ARG A 157 2.00 -16.88 -13.05
N ILE A 158 1.24 -15.90 -12.58
CA ILE A 158 -0.21 -15.95 -12.54
C ILE A 158 -0.73 -15.53 -13.91
N LEU A 159 -1.25 -16.48 -14.68
CA LEU A 159 -1.80 -16.23 -16.03
C LEU A 159 -3.17 -15.57 -15.98
N ALA A 160 -4.01 -16.03 -15.05
CA ALA A 160 -5.34 -15.48 -14.82
C ALA A 160 -5.65 -15.47 -13.33
N CYS A 161 -6.44 -14.49 -12.89
CA CYS A 161 -6.96 -14.41 -11.54
C CYS A 161 -8.39 -13.92 -11.56
N GLU A 162 -9.23 -14.60 -10.79
CA GLU A 162 -10.65 -14.29 -10.59
C GLU A 162 -10.93 -14.14 -9.09
N VAL A 163 -11.65 -13.07 -8.74
CA VAL A 163 -12.07 -12.83 -7.36
C VAL A 163 -13.31 -13.65 -7.09
N LEU A 164 -13.25 -14.51 -6.09
CA LEU A 164 -14.37 -15.32 -5.67
C LEU A 164 -15.25 -14.55 -4.67
N ASN A 165 -16.54 -14.85 -4.66
CA ASN A 165 -17.46 -14.25 -3.69
C ASN A 165 -17.42 -15.02 -2.35
N GLU A 166 -16.21 -15.27 -1.86
CA GLU A 166 -15.93 -15.97 -0.61
C GLU A 166 -14.97 -15.14 0.22
N GLU A 167 -15.37 -14.80 1.42
CA GLU A 167 -14.56 -14.09 2.39
C GLU A 167 -13.85 -15.09 3.31
N PHE A 168 -12.66 -14.74 3.78
CA PHE A 168 -11.90 -15.55 4.72
C PHE A 168 -11.53 -14.74 5.98
N ALA A 169 -11.38 -15.46 7.08
CA ALA A 169 -10.98 -14.86 8.36
C ALA A 169 -9.55 -14.28 8.28
N PRO A 170 -9.22 -13.27 9.10
CA PRO A 170 -7.86 -12.77 9.19
C PRO A 170 -6.86 -13.90 9.42
N LEU A 171 -5.84 -13.97 8.57
CA LEU A 171 -4.75 -14.94 8.67
C LEU A 171 -3.43 -14.18 8.62
N GLU A 172 -2.48 -14.59 9.46
CA GLU A 172 -1.11 -14.09 9.41
C GLU A 172 -0.22 -15.06 8.64
N TYR A 173 0.62 -14.51 7.79
CA TYR A 173 1.63 -15.31 7.10
C TYR A 173 2.81 -15.56 8.05
N PRO A 174 3.20 -16.81 8.32
CA PRO A 174 4.31 -17.12 9.21
C PRO A 174 5.61 -16.48 8.71
N GLU A 175 6.28 -15.72 9.57
CA GLU A 175 7.52 -15.02 9.19
C GLU A 175 8.68 -15.98 8.90
N GLU A 176 8.73 -17.12 9.56
CA GLU A 176 9.78 -18.15 9.40
C GLU A 176 9.75 -18.85 8.03
N THR A 177 8.63 -18.79 7.31
CA THR A 177 8.53 -19.38 5.96
C THR A 177 9.08 -18.47 4.86
N ALA A 178 9.70 -17.33 5.22
CA ALA A 178 10.39 -16.46 4.24
C ALA A 178 11.62 -17.13 3.59
N SER A 179 12.06 -18.27 4.10
CA SER A 179 13.14 -19.11 3.56
C SER A 179 12.64 -20.39 2.89
N VAL A 180 11.35 -20.46 2.49
CA VAL A 180 10.90 -21.58 1.66
C VAL A 180 11.63 -21.50 0.34
N PRO A 181 12.52 -22.47 0.05
CA PRO A 181 13.21 -22.50 -1.24
C PRO A 181 12.20 -22.60 -2.36
N GLU A 182 12.57 -22.14 -3.55
CA GLU A 182 11.80 -22.29 -4.79
C GLU A 182 11.40 -23.74 -5.11
N SER A 183 11.82 -24.70 -4.29
CA SER A 183 11.61 -26.13 -4.40
C SER A 183 10.32 -26.68 -3.78
N CYS A 184 9.37 -25.87 -3.30
CA CYS A 184 8.02 -26.35 -3.03
C CYS A 184 7.20 -26.46 -4.31
N GLU A 185 7.78 -27.12 -5.28
CA GLU A 185 7.25 -27.54 -6.56
C GLU A 185 7.13 -29.06 -6.52
N GLU A 186 6.18 -29.59 -5.77
CA GLU A 186 5.59 -30.90 -5.98
C GLU A 186 4.09 -30.77 -6.25
#